data_3e771694f406cff1442f605da138aa20
#
_entry.id   3e771694f406cff1442f605da138aa20
#
_cell.length_a   1.000
_cell.length_b   1.000
_cell.length_c   1.000
_cell.angle_alpha   90.00
_cell.angle_beta   90.00
_cell.angle_gamma   90.00
#
_symmetry.space_group_name_H-M   'P 1'
#
loop_
_entity.id
_entity.type
_entity.pdbx_description
1 polymer ?
#
loop_
_entity_poly.entity_id
_entity_poly.type
_entity_poly.pdbx_seq_one_letter_code
_entity_poly.pdbx_strand_id
1 'polypeptide(L)'
;MAQADIALIGLAVMGQNLILNMNDHGFVVCAFNRTVSKVDDFLANEAKGTKVVGAQSLKEMVSKLKKPRRIIILVKAGQAVDDFIEKLRRCRDLKAKGILFVGSGVSGGEEGARYGPSLMPGGNKEAWPHIKTIFQAIAAKVGTGEPCCDWVGDEGAGHFVKMVHNGIEYGDMQLICEAYHLMKDVLGMQHKEMAQAFETWNKTELDSFLIEITANILKFLDSDGKELLPKIRDSAGQKGTGKWTAISALEYGMPVTLIGEAVFARCLSSLKEERVQASRKLKGPQQVQLEGSKESFLEDIRKALYASKIISYAQGFMLLRQAATEFGWTLNYGGIALMWRGGCIIRSVFLGKIKDAFERNPELQNLLLDDFFKSAVDDCQDSWRRVVSTGVQAGIPMPCFTTALSFYDGYRHEVLPANLIQAQRDYFGAHTYELLSKPGEFIHTNWTGHGGSVSSSSYNA
;
A
#
# COMPACT_ATOMS: atom_id res chain seq x y z
N MET A 1 -15.91 -30.64 27.64
CA MET A 1 -16.11 -29.59 26.63
C MET A 1 -14.79 -29.37 25.92
N ALA A 2 -14.78 -29.36 24.59
CA ALA A 2 -13.57 -29.10 23.83
C ALA A 2 -13.07 -27.67 24.12
N GLN A 3 -11.81 -27.55 24.60
CA GLN A 3 -11.19 -26.24 24.77
C GLN A 3 -10.73 -25.69 23.44
N ALA A 4 -11.10 -24.46 23.12
CA ALA A 4 -10.71 -23.79 21.90
C ALA A 4 -9.23 -23.35 21.92
N ASP A 5 -8.54 -23.50 20.78
CA ASP A 5 -7.14 -23.11 20.62
C ASP A 5 -6.99 -21.59 20.57
N ILE A 6 -8.01 -20.90 20.02
CA ILE A 6 -8.05 -19.46 19.81
C ILE A 6 -9.50 -18.96 19.76
N ALA A 7 -9.76 -17.72 20.12
CA ALA A 7 -11.04 -17.06 19.87
C ALA A 7 -10.90 -15.98 18.79
N LEU A 8 -12.00 -15.70 18.08
CA LEU A 8 -12.11 -14.53 17.21
C LEU A 8 -13.38 -13.74 17.56
N ILE A 9 -13.19 -12.44 17.78
CA ILE A 9 -14.25 -11.46 18.05
C ILE A 9 -14.51 -10.65 16.79
N GLY A 10 -15.73 -10.71 16.25
CA GLY A 10 -16.18 -9.95 15.09
C GLY A 10 -16.54 -10.86 13.91
N LEU A 11 -17.84 -11.07 13.71
CA LEU A 11 -18.40 -11.96 12.69
C LEU A 11 -18.92 -11.17 11.47
N ALA A 12 -18.09 -10.24 10.94
CA ALA A 12 -18.24 -9.74 9.59
C ALA A 12 -17.55 -10.71 8.60
N VAL A 13 -17.67 -10.45 7.29
CA VAL A 13 -17.18 -11.32 6.21
C VAL A 13 -15.75 -11.84 6.45
N MET A 14 -14.81 -10.96 6.76
CA MET A 14 -13.41 -11.35 7.01
C MET A 14 -13.27 -12.26 8.25
N GLY A 15 -14.03 -11.97 9.33
CA GLY A 15 -13.95 -12.73 10.57
C GLY A 15 -14.49 -14.14 10.43
N GLN A 16 -15.64 -14.32 9.79
CA GLN A 16 -16.22 -15.62 9.51
C GLN A 16 -15.28 -16.47 8.64
N ASN A 17 -14.74 -15.91 7.56
CA ASN A 17 -13.83 -16.62 6.67
C ASN A 17 -12.52 -17.01 7.35
N LEU A 18 -11.97 -16.15 8.22
CA LEU A 18 -10.76 -16.47 8.97
C LEU A 18 -10.99 -17.58 10.00
N ILE A 19 -12.17 -17.61 10.65
CA ILE A 19 -12.57 -18.72 11.55
C ILE A 19 -12.64 -20.03 10.80
N LEU A 20 -13.30 -20.05 9.64
CA LEU A 20 -13.42 -21.26 8.82
C LEU A 20 -12.04 -21.74 8.31
N ASN A 21 -11.18 -20.82 7.89
CA ASN A 21 -9.81 -21.13 7.51
C ASN A 21 -9.04 -21.80 8.66
N MET A 22 -9.07 -21.22 9.87
CA MET A 22 -8.45 -21.85 11.05
C MET A 22 -9.02 -23.25 11.34
N ASN A 23 -10.35 -23.41 11.24
CA ASN A 23 -11.00 -24.70 11.44
C ASN A 23 -10.54 -25.74 10.40
N ASP A 24 -10.41 -25.37 9.14
CA ASP A 24 -9.95 -26.26 8.08
C ASP A 24 -8.50 -26.75 8.29
N HIS A 25 -7.70 -25.94 8.98
CA HIS A 25 -6.34 -26.31 9.41
C HIS A 25 -6.29 -27.06 10.75
N GLY A 26 -7.46 -27.49 11.26
CA GLY A 26 -7.58 -28.35 12.42
C GLY A 26 -7.68 -27.66 13.77
N PHE A 27 -7.68 -26.33 13.82
CA PHE A 27 -7.82 -25.56 15.06
C PHE A 27 -9.27 -25.45 15.51
N VAL A 28 -9.51 -25.61 16.80
CA VAL A 28 -10.83 -25.33 17.40
C VAL A 28 -10.92 -23.84 17.71
N VAL A 29 -11.86 -23.14 17.07
CA VAL A 29 -12.02 -21.69 17.19
C VAL A 29 -13.28 -21.37 17.99
N CYS A 30 -13.18 -20.46 18.97
CA CYS A 30 -14.33 -19.89 19.66
C CYS A 30 -14.76 -18.59 18.98
N ALA A 31 -15.94 -18.58 18.38
CA ALA A 31 -16.54 -17.42 17.74
C ALA A 31 -17.32 -16.57 18.76
N PHE A 32 -17.09 -15.25 18.73
CA PHE A 32 -17.85 -14.29 19.53
C PHE A 32 -18.14 -13.01 18.74
N ASN A 33 -19.32 -12.44 18.98
CA ASN A 33 -19.70 -11.15 18.41
C ASN A 33 -20.54 -10.36 19.41
N ARG A 34 -20.45 -9.02 19.40
CA ARG A 34 -21.25 -8.15 20.28
C ARG A 34 -22.76 -8.39 20.10
N THR A 35 -23.21 -8.57 18.87
CA THR A 35 -24.57 -9.02 18.56
C THR A 35 -24.56 -10.53 18.56
N VAL A 36 -25.07 -11.11 19.62
CA VAL A 36 -24.97 -12.55 19.93
C VAL A 36 -25.71 -13.42 18.92
N SER A 37 -26.87 -12.97 18.42
CA SER A 37 -27.61 -13.70 17.37
C SER A 37 -26.76 -14.03 16.14
N LYS A 38 -25.76 -13.19 15.78
CA LYS A 38 -24.82 -13.49 14.68
C LYS A 38 -23.93 -14.70 14.97
N VAL A 39 -23.69 -15.03 16.23
CA VAL A 39 -22.94 -16.23 16.58
C VAL A 39 -23.81 -17.47 16.31
N ASP A 40 -25.08 -17.42 16.72
CA ASP A 40 -26.03 -18.52 16.54
C ASP A 40 -26.29 -18.74 15.04
N ASP A 41 -26.52 -17.66 14.29
CA ASP A 41 -26.68 -17.70 12.82
C ASP A 41 -25.46 -18.32 12.12
N PHE A 42 -24.26 -17.88 12.47
CA PHE A 42 -23.01 -18.38 11.90
C PHE A 42 -22.83 -19.89 12.19
N LEU A 43 -23.09 -20.33 13.41
CA LEU A 43 -23.00 -21.75 13.79
C LEU A 43 -24.06 -22.61 13.11
N ALA A 44 -25.24 -22.07 12.86
CA ALA A 44 -26.34 -22.78 12.21
C ALA A 44 -26.15 -22.90 10.68
N ASN A 45 -25.42 -21.96 10.07
CA ASN A 45 -25.26 -21.86 8.62
C ASN A 45 -23.80 -22.16 8.21
N GLU A 46 -22.94 -21.14 8.11
CA GLU A 46 -21.60 -21.23 7.48
C GLU A 46 -20.64 -22.16 8.26
N ALA A 47 -20.76 -22.20 9.60
CA ALA A 47 -19.94 -23.07 10.44
C ALA A 47 -20.60 -24.40 10.79
N LYS A 48 -21.74 -24.73 10.16
CA LYS A 48 -22.44 -25.98 10.42
C LYS A 48 -21.58 -27.20 10.08
N GLY A 49 -21.46 -28.14 11.00
CA GLY A 49 -20.65 -29.35 10.82
C GLY A 49 -19.15 -29.17 11.07
N THR A 50 -18.72 -27.97 11.44
CA THR A 50 -17.33 -27.68 11.83
C THR A 50 -17.09 -27.92 13.31
N LYS A 51 -15.81 -27.77 13.75
CA LYS A 51 -15.43 -27.78 15.18
C LYS A 51 -15.52 -26.43 15.87
N VAL A 52 -16.07 -25.42 15.18
CA VAL A 52 -16.22 -24.06 15.71
C VAL A 52 -17.21 -24.08 16.89
N VAL A 53 -16.85 -23.42 17.98
CA VAL A 53 -17.73 -23.27 19.17
C VAL A 53 -18.11 -21.80 19.29
N GLY A 54 -19.34 -21.52 19.70
CA GLY A 54 -19.81 -20.17 19.99
C GLY A 54 -19.69 -19.81 21.45
N ALA A 55 -19.74 -18.50 21.74
CA ALA A 55 -19.91 -17.99 23.11
C ALA A 55 -20.93 -16.85 23.11
N GLN A 56 -21.74 -16.81 24.19
CA GLN A 56 -22.81 -15.83 24.38
C GLN A 56 -22.35 -14.62 25.23
N SER A 57 -21.14 -14.70 25.80
CA SER A 57 -20.53 -13.62 26.57
C SER A 57 -19.00 -13.70 26.52
N LEU A 58 -18.34 -12.57 26.80
CA LEU A 58 -16.86 -12.53 26.91
C LEU A 58 -16.35 -13.47 28.02
N LYS A 59 -17.08 -13.57 29.14
CA LYS A 59 -16.72 -14.47 30.25
C LYS A 59 -16.74 -15.93 29.79
N GLU A 60 -17.79 -16.32 29.09
CA GLU A 60 -17.93 -17.65 28.51
C GLU A 60 -16.83 -17.93 27.47
N MET A 61 -16.59 -17.00 26.55
CA MET A 61 -15.51 -17.10 25.54
C MET A 61 -14.17 -17.38 26.22
N VAL A 62 -13.79 -16.58 27.22
CA VAL A 62 -12.53 -16.73 27.96
C VAL A 62 -12.44 -18.07 28.67
N SER A 63 -13.57 -18.58 29.22
CA SER A 63 -13.62 -19.87 29.91
C SER A 63 -13.42 -21.07 28.98
N LYS A 64 -13.77 -20.93 27.71
CA LYS A 64 -13.62 -21.96 26.65
C LYS A 64 -12.22 -22.06 26.08
N LEU A 65 -11.32 -21.10 26.36
CA LEU A 65 -9.98 -21.04 25.76
C LEU A 65 -8.94 -21.84 26.56
N LYS A 66 -8.10 -22.58 25.85
CA LYS A 66 -6.84 -23.16 26.37
C LYS A 66 -5.88 -22.05 26.84
N LYS A 67 -5.04 -22.35 27.81
CA LYS A 67 -3.92 -21.46 28.22
C LYS A 67 -2.64 -21.81 27.45
N PRO A 68 -1.85 -20.77 27.03
CA PRO A 68 -2.13 -19.35 27.11
C PRO A 68 -3.29 -18.97 26.21
N ARG A 69 -4.18 -18.10 26.69
CA ARG A 69 -5.37 -17.69 25.94
C ARG A 69 -4.99 -16.82 24.76
N ARG A 70 -5.50 -17.14 23.57
CA ARG A 70 -5.28 -16.41 22.32
C ARG A 70 -6.59 -15.85 21.82
N ILE A 71 -6.62 -14.55 21.50
CA ILE A 71 -7.85 -13.86 21.08
C ILE A 71 -7.50 -12.94 19.91
N ILE A 72 -8.18 -13.11 18.78
CA ILE A 72 -8.15 -12.17 17.65
C ILE A 72 -9.34 -11.23 17.79
N ILE A 73 -9.11 -9.94 17.65
CA ILE A 73 -10.15 -8.91 17.60
C ILE A 73 -10.17 -8.32 16.19
N LEU A 74 -11.22 -8.62 15.43
CA LEU A 74 -11.40 -8.18 14.05
C LEU A 74 -12.69 -7.36 13.93
N VAL A 75 -12.64 -6.12 14.38
CA VAL A 75 -13.75 -5.17 14.38
C VAL A 75 -13.41 -3.93 13.57
N LYS A 76 -14.43 -3.13 13.21
CA LYS A 76 -14.22 -1.87 12.48
C LYS A 76 -13.28 -0.95 13.28
N ALA A 77 -12.18 -0.54 12.65
CA ALA A 77 -11.25 0.40 13.26
C ALA A 77 -11.91 1.78 13.41
N GLY A 78 -11.59 2.48 14.51
CA GLY A 78 -11.95 3.88 14.73
C GLY A 78 -10.90 4.83 14.14
N GLN A 79 -10.91 6.05 14.59
CA GLN A 79 -10.05 7.18 14.22
C GLN A 79 -8.55 6.83 14.13
N ALA A 80 -7.95 6.93 12.96
CA ALA A 80 -6.83 6.08 12.59
C ALA A 80 -5.43 6.60 12.95
N VAL A 81 -5.23 7.90 13.06
CA VAL A 81 -3.89 8.47 13.39
C VAL A 81 -3.67 8.46 14.90
N ASP A 82 -4.67 8.86 15.68
CA ASP A 82 -4.67 8.74 17.14
C ASP A 82 -4.53 7.28 17.56
N ASP A 83 -5.08 6.35 16.76
CA ASP A 83 -5.00 4.91 16.94
C ASP A 83 -3.58 4.34 16.81
N PHE A 84 -2.70 4.96 16.03
CA PHE A 84 -1.30 4.51 15.91
C PHE A 84 -0.50 4.80 17.19
N ILE A 85 -0.58 6.03 17.68
CA ILE A 85 0.05 6.44 18.94
C ILE A 85 -0.55 5.66 20.11
N GLU A 86 -1.88 5.45 20.10
CA GLU A 86 -2.58 4.66 21.10
C GLU A 86 -2.22 3.16 21.04
N LYS A 87 -1.93 2.61 19.86
CA LYS A 87 -1.48 1.22 19.69
C LYS A 87 -0.08 0.98 20.25
N LEU A 88 0.83 1.93 20.08
CA LEU A 88 2.15 1.92 20.74
C LEU A 88 2.00 1.90 22.27
N ARG A 89 1.12 2.74 22.82
CA ARG A 89 0.79 2.74 24.26
C ARG A 89 0.16 1.41 24.69
N ARG A 90 -0.78 0.85 23.90
CA ARG A 90 -1.44 -0.43 24.21
C ARG A 90 -0.45 -1.59 24.34
N CYS A 91 0.57 -1.68 23.51
CA CYS A 91 1.60 -2.71 23.63
C CYS A 91 2.29 -2.65 24.99
N ARG A 92 2.70 -1.46 25.44
CA ARG A 92 3.38 -1.24 26.72
C ARG A 92 2.45 -1.43 27.91
N ASP A 93 1.28 -0.80 27.87
CA ASP A 93 0.29 -0.85 28.96
C ASP A 93 -0.28 -2.25 29.20
N LEU A 94 -0.51 -3.00 28.12
CA LEU A 94 -1.01 -4.37 28.18
C LEU A 94 0.08 -5.34 28.65
N LYS A 95 1.34 -5.15 28.23
CA LYS A 95 2.48 -5.94 28.69
C LYS A 95 2.67 -5.80 30.20
N ALA A 96 2.52 -4.60 30.75
CA ALA A 96 2.57 -4.36 32.19
C ALA A 96 1.47 -5.13 32.96
N LYS A 97 0.39 -5.50 32.29
CA LYS A 97 -0.70 -6.32 32.83
C LYS A 97 -0.57 -7.82 32.49
N GLY A 98 0.57 -8.24 31.97
CA GLY A 98 0.81 -9.63 31.56
C GLY A 98 0.06 -10.05 30.27
N ILE A 99 -0.38 -9.08 29.46
CA ILE A 99 -1.07 -9.32 28.18
C ILE A 99 -0.12 -8.98 27.05
N LEU A 100 0.17 -9.97 26.20
CA LEU A 100 1.01 -9.79 25.03
C LEU A 100 0.15 -9.33 23.83
N PHE A 101 0.25 -8.06 23.47
CA PHE A 101 -0.50 -7.47 22.37
C PHE A 101 0.24 -7.67 21.06
N VAL A 102 -0.51 -8.05 20.02
CA VAL A 102 -0.02 -8.16 18.63
C VAL A 102 -0.96 -7.38 17.72
N GLY A 103 -0.40 -6.41 17.00
CA GLY A 103 -1.08 -5.71 15.93
C GLY A 103 -0.77 -6.38 14.60
N SER A 104 -1.72 -7.07 13.98
CA SER A 104 -1.50 -7.76 12.73
C SER A 104 -2.25 -7.09 11.58
N GLY A 105 -1.52 -6.81 10.50
CA GLY A 105 -2.13 -6.58 9.21
C GLY A 105 -2.68 -7.89 8.64
N VAL A 106 -3.84 -7.81 7.95
CA VAL A 106 -4.42 -8.92 7.19
C VAL A 106 -4.77 -8.42 5.79
N SER A 107 -4.36 -9.15 4.77
CA SER A 107 -4.67 -8.84 3.37
C SER A 107 -5.21 -10.06 2.63
N GLY A 108 -5.82 -9.84 1.46
CA GLY A 108 -6.35 -10.89 0.60
C GLY A 108 -7.87 -10.81 0.36
N GLY A 109 -8.56 -9.87 1.00
CA GLY A 109 -10.01 -9.76 0.89
C GLY A 109 -10.76 -10.97 1.47
N GLU A 110 -11.97 -11.20 1.00
CA GLU A 110 -12.81 -12.30 1.45
C GLU A 110 -12.21 -13.67 1.16
N GLU A 111 -11.79 -13.90 -0.09
CA GLU A 111 -11.17 -15.15 -0.53
C GLU A 111 -9.85 -15.41 0.16
N GLY A 112 -9.00 -14.39 0.29
CA GLY A 112 -7.75 -14.52 1.01
C GLY A 112 -7.97 -14.91 2.49
N ALA A 113 -8.91 -14.29 3.18
CA ALA A 113 -9.24 -14.67 4.55
C ALA A 113 -9.67 -16.15 4.65
N ARG A 114 -10.37 -16.65 3.64
CA ARG A 114 -10.89 -18.03 3.59
C ARG A 114 -9.81 -19.07 3.21
N TYR A 115 -8.98 -18.75 2.25
CA TYR A 115 -8.12 -19.74 1.58
C TYR A 115 -6.62 -19.46 1.73
N GLY A 116 -6.22 -18.39 2.35
CA GLY A 116 -4.84 -18.06 2.62
C GLY A 116 -4.57 -16.55 2.56
N PRO A 117 -4.66 -15.85 3.68
CA PRO A 117 -4.33 -14.42 3.75
C PRO A 117 -2.82 -14.20 3.85
N SER A 118 -2.37 -12.99 3.47
CA SER A 118 -1.11 -12.45 3.97
C SER A 118 -1.32 -11.89 5.37
N LEU A 119 -0.48 -12.29 6.32
CA LEU A 119 -0.54 -11.90 7.72
C LEU A 119 0.76 -11.21 8.15
N MET A 120 0.63 -10.02 8.73
CA MET A 120 1.74 -9.13 9.09
C MET A 120 1.74 -8.85 10.61
N PRO A 121 2.04 -9.85 11.46
CA PRO A 121 2.02 -9.69 12.92
C PRO A 121 3.22 -8.87 13.41
N GLY A 122 2.94 -7.90 14.28
CA GLY A 122 3.94 -7.12 15.01
C GLY A 122 3.43 -6.76 16.40
N GLY A 123 4.30 -6.39 17.33
CA GLY A 123 3.90 -6.07 18.71
C GLY A 123 4.85 -6.62 19.77
N ASN A 124 4.31 -7.29 20.78
CA ASN A 124 5.13 -7.94 21.78
C ASN A 124 5.73 -9.24 21.22
N LYS A 125 7.04 -9.27 20.98
CA LYS A 125 7.73 -10.40 20.34
C LYS A 125 7.54 -11.72 21.09
N GLU A 126 7.38 -11.67 22.40
CA GLU A 126 7.11 -12.85 23.24
C GLU A 126 5.78 -13.55 22.90
N ALA A 127 4.87 -12.85 22.20
CA ALA A 127 3.62 -13.46 21.71
C ALA A 127 3.85 -14.40 20.51
N TRP A 128 4.90 -14.16 19.72
CA TRP A 128 5.13 -14.85 18.44
C TRP A 128 5.15 -16.37 18.57
N PRO A 129 5.91 -16.99 19.49
CA PRO A 129 5.90 -18.45 19.64
C PRO A 129 4.53 -19.05 19.91
N HIS A 130 3.62 -18.27 20.52
CA HIS A 130 2.28 -18.74 20.86
C HIS A 130 1.27 -18.69 19.72
N ILE A 131 1.50 -17.84 18.70
CA ILE A 131 0.59 -17.65 17.58
C ILE A 131 1.15 -18.11 16.24
N LYS A 132 2.48 -18.25 16.12
CA LYS A 132 3.20 -18.60 14.88
C LYS A 132 2.58 -19.79 14.16
N THR A 133 2.38 -20.89 14.86
CA THR A 133 1.86 -22.13 14.26
C THR A 133 0.48 -21.92 13.63
N ILE A 134 -0.41 -21.18 14.31
CA ILE A 134 -1.75 -20.91 13.80
C ILE A 134 -1.67 -19.96 12.59
N PHE A 135 -0.96 -18.83 12.74
CA PHE A 135 -0.87 -17.82 11.70
C PHE A 135 -0.19 -18.33 10.43
N GLN A 136 0.91 -19.05 10.58
CA GLN A 136 1.60 -19.64 9.43
C GLN A 136 0.82 -20.78 8.78
N ALA A 137 0.01 -21.54 9.54
CA ALA A 137 -0.85 -22.57 8.97
C ALA A 137 -1.88 -21.99 8.00
N ILE A 138 -2.59 -20.93 8.44
CA ILE A 138 -3.68 -20.31 7.68
C ILE A 138 -3.25 -19.30 6.61
N ALA A 139 -2.00 -18.86 6.63
CA ALA A 139 -1.47 -17.93 5.64
C ALA A 139 -1.33 -18.57 4.26
N ALA A 140 -1.41 -17.75 3.21
CA ALA A 140 -1.05 -18.15 1.86
C ALA A 140 0.35 -18.76 1.82
N LYS A 141 0.59 -19.69 0.91
CA LYS A 141 1.90 -20.28 0.65
C LYS A 141 2.36 -19.86 -0.74
N VAL A 142 3.64 -19.50 -0.88
CA VAL A 142 4.27 -19.36 -2.19
C VAL A 142 4.69 -20.71 -2.74
N GLY A 143 5.13 -20.76 -4.01
CA GLY A 143 5.44 -22.01 -4.70
C GLY A 143 6.48 -22.93 -4.00
N THR A 144 7.31 -22.36 -3.13
CA THR A 144 8.28 -23.08 -2.29
C THR A 144 7.68 -23.66 -0.99
N GLY A 145 6.40 -23.39 -0.71
CA GLY A 145 5.72 -23.76 0.53
C GLY A 145 5.91 -22.79 1.69
N GLU A 146 6.69 -21.72 1.50
CA GLU A 146 6.88 -20.66 2.51
C GLU A 146 5.59 -19.90 2.78
N PRO A 147 5.20 -19.71 4.07
CA PRO A 147 4.00 -18.98 4.41
C PRO A 147 4.18 -17.46 4.21
N CYS A 148 3.16 -16.80 3.67
CA CYS A 148 3.10 -15.33 3.60
C CYS A 148 2.74 -14.73 4.97
N CYS A 149 3.49 -15.12 5.98
CA CYS A 149 3.33 -14.69 7.37
C CYS A 149 4.64 -14.88 8.13
N ASP A 150 5.18 -13.78 8.61
CA ASP A 150 6.31 -13.81 9.56
C ASP A 150 6.22 -12.61 10.51
N TRP A 151 7.04 -12.61 11.56
CA TRP A 151 7.13 -11.50 12.49
C TRP A 151 7.68 -10.25 11.78
N VAL A 152 6.92 -9.16 11.80
CA VAL A 152 7.27 -7.91 11.11
C VAL A 152 8.22 -7.07 11.95
N GLY A 153 7.92 -6.89 13.23
CA GLY A 153 8.66 -6.00 14.12
C GLY A 153 7.89 -5.68 15.40
N ASP A 154 8.44 -4.81 16.19
CA ASP A 154 7.89 -4.47 17.51
C ASP A 154 6.70 -3.50 17.42
N GLU A 155 5.96 -3.40 18.51
CA GLU A 155 4.89 -2.42 18.75
C GLU A 155 3.86 -2.31 17.60
N GLY A 156 3.80 -1.15 16.91
CA GLY A 156 2.85 -0.86 15.84
C GLY A 156 3.28 -1.35 14.44
N ALA A 157 4.45 -1.96 14.31
CA ALA A 157 5.08 -2.30 13.02
C ALA A 157 4.16 -3.11 12.08
N GLY A 158 3.44 -4.09 12.60
CA GLY A 158 2.53 -4.91 11.77
C GLY A 158 1.40 -4.12 11.13
N HIS A 159 0.81 -3.18 11.84
CA HIS A 159 -0.20 -2.28 11.31
C HIS A 159 0.39 -1.26 10.32
N PHE A 160 1.58 -0.73 10.63
CA PHE A 160 2.26 0.23 9.76
C PHE A 160 2.62 -0.40 8.41
N VAL A 161 3.20 -1.59 8.42
CA VAL A 161 3.51 -2.34 7.21
C VAL A 161 2.24 -2.61 6.38
N LYS A 162 1.11 -2.95 7.03
CA LYS A 162 -0.16 -3.12 6.32
C LYS A 162 -0.70 -1.81 5.75
N MET A 163 -0.52 -0.70 6.44
CA MET A 163 -0.92 0.62 5.95
C MET A 163 -0.13 0.99 4.69
N VAL A 164 1.19 0.82 4.70
CA VAL A 164 2.07 1.08 3.55
C VAL A 164 1.73 0.15 2.38
N HIS A 165 1.49 -1.15 2.65
CA HIS A 165 0.98 -2.09 1.65
C HIS A 165 -0.25 -1.53 0.94
N ASN A 166 -1.23 -1.03 1.68
CA ASN A 166 -2.44 -0.47 1.08
C ASN A 166 -2.16 0.86 0.33
N GLY A 167 -1.19 1.64 0.77
CA GLY A 167 -0.74 2.81 0.02
C GLY A 167 -0.19 2.43 -1.35
N ILE A 168 0.68 1.42 -1.41
CA ILE A 168 1.21 0.86 -2.67
C ILE A 168 0.06 0.33 -3.54
N GLU A 169 -0.92 -0.37 -2.96
CA GLU A 169 -2.13 -0.83 -3.66
C GLU A 169 -2.85 0.33 -4.37
N TYR A 170 -3.00 1.49 -3.70
CA TYR A 170 -3.59 2.67 -4.31
C TYR A 170 -2.77 3.17 -5.50
N GLY A 171 -1.45 3.21 -5.37
CA GLY A 171 -0.52 3.55 -6.45
C GLY A 171 -0.66 2.62 -7.65
N ASP A 172 -0.59 1.32 -7.43
CA ASP A 172 -0.71 0.30 -8.48
C ASP A 172 -2.06 0.41 -9.21
N MET A 173 -3.17 0.57 -8.48
CA MET A 173 -4.49 0.74 -9.08
C MET A 173 -4.59 2.00 -9.94
N GLN A 174 -4.06 3.13 -9.46
CA GLN A 174 -4.10 4.38 -10.20
C GLN A 174 -3.23 4.32 -11.46
N LEU A 175 -2.03 3.73 -11.38
CA LEU A 175 -1.15 3.52 -12.54
C LEU A 175 -1.83 2.67 -13.63
N ILE A 176 -2.51 1.59 -13.23
CA ILE A 176 -3.28 0.75 -14.17
C ILE A 176 -4.43 1.56 -14.81
N CYS A 177 -5.13 2.40 -14.04
CA CYS A 177 -6.18 3.27 -14.58
C CYS A 177 -5.62 4.31 -15.57
N GLU A 178 -4.43 4.84 -15.32
CA GLU A 178 -3.75 5.78 -16.24
C GLU A 178 -3.31 5.07 -17.52
N ALA A 179 -2.77 3.85 -17.43
CA ALA A 179 -2.46 3.01 -18.59
C ALA A 179 -3.73 2.71 -19.41
N TYR A 180 -4.82 2.32 -18.75
CA TYR A 180 -6.12 2.13 -19.39
C TYR A 180 -6.59 3.40 -20.13
N HIS A 181 -6.46 4.57 -19.52
CA HIS A 181 -6.86 5.85 -20.10
C HIS A 181 -6.07 6.17 -21.37
N LEU A 182 -4.75 5.97 -21.34
CA LEU A 182 -3.88 6.12 -22.51
C LEU A 182 -4.26 5.15 -23.64
N MET A 183 -4.49 3.87 -23.34
CA MET A 183 -4.91 2.88 -24.32
C MET A 183 -6.24 3.26 -24.97
N LYS A 184 -7.19 3.72 -24.16
CA LYS A 184 -8.53 4.08 -24.63
C LYS A 184 -8.51 5.35 -25.47
N ASP A 185 -7.97 6.44 -24.95
CA ASP A 185 -8.17 7.79 -25.50
C ASP A 185 -7.02 8.24 -26.43
N VAL A 186 -5.80 7.68 -26.32
CA VAL A 186 -4.69 7.94 -27.24
C VAL A 186 -4.62 6.87 -28.33
N LEU A 187 -4.68 5.58 -27.96
CA LEU A 187 -4.58 4.48 -28.93
C LEU A 187 -5.94 4.11 -29.56
N GLY A 188 -7.06 4.54 -28.98
CA GLY A 188 -8.41 4.21 -29.48
C GLY A 188 -8.75 2.73 -29.36
N MET A 189 -8.14 2.01 -28.41
CA MET A 189 -8.34 0.56 -28.23
C MET A 189 -9.71 0.26 -27.63
N GLN A 190 -10.29 -0.85 -28.09
CA GLN A 190 -11.51 -1.40 -27.50
C GLN A 190 -11.19 -2.24 -26.26
N HIS A 191 -12.16 -2.45 -25.36
CA HIS A 191 -11.97 -3.22 -24.12
C HIS A 191 -11.38 -4.61 -24.35
N LYS A 192 -11.80 -5.30 -25.39
CA LYS A 192 -11.26 -6.63 -25.74
C LYS A 192 -9.77 -6.58 -26.08
N GLU A 193 -9.33 -5.55 -26.80
CA GLU A 193 -7.92 -5.36 -27.17
C GLU A 193 -7.09 -5.00 -25.93
N MET A 194 -7.62 -4.11 -25.07
CA MET A 194 -6.98 -3.76 -23.80
C MET A 194 -6.89 -4.97 -22.85
N ALA A 195 -7.95 -5.78 -22.77
CA ALA A 195 -7.94 -7.01 -21.99
C ALA A 195 -6.82 -7.96 -22.46
N GLN A 196 -6.68 -8.13 -23.79
CA GLN A 196 -5.62 -8.95 -24.37
C GLN A 196 -4.22 -8.40 -24.04
N ALA A 197 -4.05 -7.08 -24.04
CA ALA A 197 -2.79 -6.45 -23.64
C ALA A 197 -2.46 -6.75 -22.17
N PHE A 198 -3.41 -6.56 -21.24
CA PHE A 198 -3.22 -6.89 -19.84
C PHE A 198 -2.97 -8.39 -19.60
N GLU A 199 -3.64 -9.29 -20.33
CA GLU A 199 -3.35 -10.73 -20.27
C GLU A 199 -1.92 -11.07 -20.73
N THR A 200 -1.45 -10.37 -21.76
CA THR A 200 -0.08 -10.53 -22.25
C THR A 200 0.91 -10.01 -21.21
N TRP A 201 0.66 -8.83 -20.64
CA TRP A 201 1.48 -8.25 -19.59
C TRP A 201 1.52 -9.09 -18.31
N ASN A 202 0.42 -9.80 -17.99
CA ASN A 202 0.37 -10.71 -16.85
C ASN A 202 1.20 -11.99 -17.02
N LYS A 203 1.90 -12.14 -18.13
CA LYS A 203 2.89 -13.21 -18.38
C LYS A 203 4.33 -12.69 -18.39
N THR A 204 4.53 -11.44 -18.00
CA THR A 204 5.81 -10.74 -17.96
C THR A 204 6.16 -10.32 -16.52
N GLU A 205 7.09 -9.40 -16.37
CA GLU A 205 7.46 -8.78 -15.09
C GLU A 205 6.30 -8.01 -14.42
N LEU A 206 5.21 -7.74 -15.15
CA LEU A 206 4.00 -7.13 -14.62
C LEU A 206 2.99 -8.15 -14.04
N ASP A 207 3.30 -9.45 -14.07
CA ASP A 207 2.44 -10.48 -13.46
C ASP A 207 2.07 -10.10 -12.03
N SER A 208 0.79 -9.85 -11.85
CA SER A 208 0.23 -9.45 -10.56
C SER A 208 -1.29 -9.65 -10.51
N PHE A 209 -1.82 -9.75 -9.30
CA PHE A 209 -3.26 -9.88 -9.09
C PHE A 209 -4.07 -8.72 -9.70
N LEU A 210 -3.58 -7.48 -9.58
CA LEU A 210 -4.29 -6.31 -10.11
C LEU A 210 -4.30 -6.29 -11.64
N ILE A 211 -3.23 -6.72 -12.31
CA ILE A 211 -3.20 -6.87 -13.77
C ILE A 211 -4.16 -7.99 -14.21
N GLU A 212 -4.15 -9.13 -13.52
CA GLU A 212 -5.06 -10.25 -13.78
C GLU A 212 -6.53 -9.83 -13.72
N ILE A 213 -6.94 -9.21 -12.60
CA ILE A 213 -8.34 -8.78 -12.45
C ILE A 213 -8.72 -7.66 -13.41
N THR A 214 -7.78 -6.80 -13.80
CA THR A 214 -8.04 -5.76 -14.80
C THR A 214 -8.41 -6.37 -16.15
N ALA A 215 -7.67 -7.38 -16.60
CA ALA A 215 -8.01 -8.12 -17.82
C ALA A 215 -9.39 -8.77 -17.72
N ASN A 216 -9.75 -9.35 -16.57
CA ASN A 216 -11.05 -9.98 -16.34
C ASN A 216 -12.18 -8.94 -16.31
N ILE A 217 -11.99 -7.79 -15.68
CA ILE A 217 -12.96 -6.69 -15.64
C ILE A 217 -13.25 -6.16 -17.05
N LEU A 218 -12.22 -5.97 -17.87
CA LEU A 218 -12.38 -5.48 -19.24
C LEU A 218 -13.14 -6.43 -20.17
N LYS A 219 -13.20 -7.73 -19.84
CA LYS A 219 -13.97 -8.74 -20.58
C LYS A 219 -15.39 -8.92 -20.07
N PHE A 220 -15.69 -8.41 -18.89
CA PHE A 220 -16.95 -8.71 -18.22
C PHE A 220 -18.11 -8.00 -18.91
N LEU A 221 -19.12 -8.80 -19.27
CA LEU A 221 -20.36 -8.31 -19.86
C LEU A 221 -21.47 -8.30 -18.80
N ASP A 222 -22.26 -7.24 -18.82
CA ASP A 222 -23.46 -7.13 -17.99
C ASP A 222 -24.60 -8.00 -18.54
N SER A 223 -25.70 -8.09 -17.82
CA SER A 223 -26.89 -8.87 -18.17
C SER A 223 -27.51 -8.51 -19.53
N ASP A 224 -27.22 -7.30 -20.04
CA ASP A 224 -27.65 -6.86 -21.37
C ASP A 224 -26.67 -7.22 -22.51
N GLY A 225 -25.63 -8.00 -22.21
CA GLY A 225 -24.59 -8.41 -23.16
C GLY A 225 -23.59 -7.32 -23.54
N LYS A 226 -23.62 -6.15 -22.87
CA LYS A 226 -22.69 -5.05 -23.09
C LYS A 226 -21.64 -5.00 -21.97
N GLU A 227 -20.53 -4.37 -22.28
CA GLU A 227 -19.44 -4.15 -21.31
C GLU A 227 -19.95 -3.42 -20.07
N LEU A 228 -19.62 -3.94 -18.88
CA LEU A 228 -20.07 -3.36 -17.61
C LEU A 228 -19.25 -2.11 -17.23
N LEU A 229 -17.94 -2.09 -17.50
CA LEU A 229 -17.05 -1.02 -17.04
C LEU A 229 -17.51 0.39 -17.45
N PRO A 230 -17.97 0.66 -18.70
CA PRO A 230 -18.45 1.99 -19.06
C PRO A 230 -19.72 2.45 -18.34
N LYS A 231 -20.45 1.54 -17.71
CA LYS A 231 -21.68 1.83 -16.95
C LYS A 231 -21.38 2.19 -15.49
N ILE A 232 -20.18 1.91 -15.03
CA ILE A 232 -19.76 2.22 -13.65
C ILE A 232 -19.49 3.70 -13.53
N ARG A 233 -20.06 4.33 -12.48
CA ARG A 233 -19.77 5.74 -12.16
C ARG A 233 -18.28 5.91 -11.84
N ASP A 234 -17.63 6.87 -12.48
CA ASP A 234 -16.21 7.21 -12.32
C ASP A 234 -15.95 8.07 -11.06
N SER A 235 -16.32 7.54 -9.90
CA SER A 235 -16.08 8.13 -8.59
C SER A 235 -15.57 7.04 -7.65
N ALA A 236 -14.27 7.07 -7.35
CA ALA A 236 -13.60 6.04 -6.58
C ALA A 236 -13.65 6.33 -5.07
N GLY A 237 -14.22 5.40 -4.30
CA GLY A 237 -14.23 5.45 -2.84
C GLY A 237 -12.90 5.04 -2.23
N GLN A 238 -12.72 5.32 -0.93
CA GLN A 238 -11.56 4.88 -0.15
C GLN A 238 -11.93 4.61 1.32
N LYS A 239 -11.18 3.70 1.95
CA LYS A 239 -11.30 3.41 3.39
C LYS A 239 -10.28 4.18 4.25
N GLY A 240 -9.44 5.00 3.64
CA GLY A 240 -8.49 5.90 4.30
C GLY A 240 -7.07 5.39 4.47
N THR A 241 -6.75 4.12 4.19
CA THR A 241 -5.40 3.56 4.39
C THR A 241 -4.33 4.21 3.51
N GLY A 242 -4.64 4.51 2.25
CA GLY A 242 -3.74 5.27 1.38
C GLY A 242 -3.52 6.71 1.88
N LYS A 243 -4.61 7.37 2.35
CA LYS A 243 -4.54 8.69 2.98
C LYS A 243 -3.59 8.67 4.19
N TRP A 244 -3.70 7.68 5.06
CA TRP A 244 -2.82 7.59 6.24
C TRP A 244 -1.37 7.33 5.86
N THR A 245 -1.10 6.58 4.81
CA THR A 245 0.25 6.41 4.26
C THR A 245 0.84 7.77 3.84
N ALA A 246 0.05 8.59 3.12
CA ALA A 246 0.47 9.92 2.69
C ALA A 246 0.68 10.88 3.87
N ILE A 247 -0.19 10.87 4.88
CA ILE A 247 -0.04 11.67 6.11
C ILE A 247 1.24 11.27 6.85
N SER A 248 1.47 9.98 7.06
CA SER A 248 2.70 9.50 7.73
C SER A 248 3.96 9.87 6.94
N ALA A 249 3.90 9.84 5.62
CA ALA A 249 5.01 10.25 4.77
C ALA A 249 5.35 11.74 4.95
N LEU A 250 4.34 12.62 5.03
CA LEU A 250 4.52 14.04 5.33
C LEU A 250 5.06 14.26 6.74
N GLU A 251 4.55 13.52 7.72
CA GLU A 251 4.96 13.61 9.11
C GLU A 251 6.44 13.21 9.31
N TYR A 252 6.91 12.20 8.58
CA TYR A 252 8.30 11.72 8.67
C TYR A 252 9.21 12.27 7.56
N GLY A 253 8.75 13.26 6.79
CA GLY A 253 9.55 13.92 5.75
C GLY A 253 9.93 13.03 4.57
N MET A 254 9.14 11.99 4.27
CA MET A 254 9.40 11.07 3.15
C MET A 254 8.63 11.44 1.88
N PRO A 255 9.31 11.55 0.73
CA PRO A 255 8.69 11.97 -0.53
C PRO A 255 7.90 10.82 -1.18
N VAL A 256 6.82 10.37 -0.56
CA VAL A 256 5.93 9.31 -1.07
C VAL A 256 4.89 9.93 -2.00
N THR A 257 5.36 10.56 -3.05
CA THR A 257 4.56 11.39 -3.95
C THR A 257 3.55 10.57 -4.76
N LEU A 258 3.94 9.42 -5.29
CA LEU A 258 3.07 8.59 -6.13
C LEU A 258 1.83 8.10 -5.36
N ILE A 259 2.01 7.61 -4.14
CA ILE A 259 0.89 7.18 -3.29
C ILE A 259 0.01 8.37 -2.91
N GLY A 260 0.62 9.53 -2.64
CA GLY A 260 -0.11 10.79 -2.40
C GLY A 260 -1.00 11.16 -3.58
N GLU A 261 -0.46 11.17 -4.80
CA GLU A 261 -1.22 11.46 -6.02
C GLU A 261 -2.33 10.44 -6.27
N ALA A 262 -2.12 9.16 -5.99
CA ALA A 262 -3.17 8.15 -6.08
C ALA A 262 -4.35 8.43 -5.14
N VAL A 263 -4.09 8.98 -3.96
CA VAL A 263 -5.14 9.44 -3.02
C VAL A 263 -5.85 10.66 -3.58
N PHE A 264 -5.12 11.67 -4.06
CA PHE A 264 -5.71 12.89 -4.63
C PHE A 264 -6.50 12.60 -5.90
N ALA A 265 -6.07 11.66 -6.74
CA ALA A 265 -6.85 11.21 -7.90
C ALA A 265 -8.23 10.68 -7.50
N ARG A 266 -8.33 9.89 -6.41
CA ARG A 266 -9.63 9.47 -5.86
C ARG A 266 -10.45 10.65 -5.33
N CYS A 267 -9.82 11.60 -4.65
CA CYS A 267 -10.50 12.82 -4.19
C CYS A 267 -11.07 13.62 -5.39
N LEU A 268 -10.26 13.83 -6.43
CA LEU A 268 -10.70 14.49 -7.65
C LEU A 268 -11.84 13.74 -8.33
N SER A 269 -11.78 12.41 -8.39
CA SER A 269 -12.83 11.58 -9.00
C SER A 269 -14.18 11.78 -8.33
N SER A 270 -14.21 12.04 -7.02
CA SER A 270 -15.44 12.24 -6.26
C SER A 270 -16.19 13.54 -6.59
N LEU A 271 -15.52 14.52 -7.20
CA LEU A 271 -16.11 15.81 -7.64
C LEU A 271 -16.84 15.66 -8.99
N LYS A 272 -17.60 14.59 -9.19
CA LYS A 272 -18.16 14.21 -10.51
C LYS A 272 -18.99 15.31 -11.15
N GLU A 273 -19.92 15.92 -10.42
CA GLU A 273 -20.82 16.95 -10.94
C GLU A 273 -20.04 18.22 -11.31
N GLU A 274 -19.08 18.60 -10.51
CA GLU A 274 -18.20 19.74 -10.76
C GLU A 274 -17.31 19.49 -11.99
N ARG A 275 -16.72 18.29 -12.13
CA ARG A 275 -15.93 17.90 -13.30
C ARG A 275 -16.76 17.94 -14.58
N VAL A 276 -18.02 17.49 -14.55
CA VAL A 276 -18.93 17.56 -15.70
C VAL A 276 -19.21 19.04 -16.10
N GLN A 277 -19.38 19.94 -15.15
CA GLN A 277 -19.52 21.37 -15.45
C GLN A 277 -18.22 21.96 -16.01
N ALA A 278 -17.08 21.62 -15.41
CA ALA A 278 -15.75 22.07 -15.84
C ALA A 278 -15.44 21.62 -17.28
N SER A 279 -15.76 20.36 -17.64
CA SER A 279 -15.51 19.81 -18.98
C SER A 279 -16.23 20.55 -20.10
N ARG A 280 -17.34 21.25 -19.78
CA ARG A 280 -18.10 22.07 -20.74
C ARG A 280 -17.57 23.50 -20.87
N LYS A 281 -16.78 23.95 -19.92
CA LYS A 281 -16.29 25.35 -19.83
C LYS A 281 -14.80 25.48 -20.13
N LEU A 282 -14.00 24.52 -19.70
CA LEU A 282 -12.55 24.55 -19.84
C LEU A 282 -12.14 23.86 -21.15
N LYS A 283 -11.22 24.50 -21.87
CA LYS A 283 -10.67 23.93 -23.11
C LYS A 283 -9.51 22.99 -22.79
N GLY A 284 -9.51 21.84 -23.42
CA GLY A 284 -8.35 20.93 -23.45
C GLY A 284 -7.49 21.15 -24.67
N PRO A 285 -6.37 20.40 -24.80
CA PRO A 285 -5.54 20.41 -26.00
C PRO A 285 -6.29 19.84 -27.21
N GLN A 286 -5.78 20.14 -28.40
CA GLN A 286 -6.26 19.49 -29.62
C GLN A 286 -5.75 18.03 -29.65
N GLN A 287 -6.40 17.19 -30.46
CA GLN A 287 -6.03 15.78 -30.61
C GLN A 287 -4.56 15.67 -31.04
N VAL A 288 -3.76 14.92 -30.28
CA VAL A 288 -2.36 14.68 -30.57
C VAL A 288 -2.25 13.56 -31.61
N GLN A 289 -1.45 13.76 -32.65
CA GLN A 289 -1.05 12.67 -33.52
C GLN A 289 0.06 11.87 -32.85
N LEU A 290 -0.17 10.56 -32.73
CA LEU A 290 0.83 9.66 -32.18
C LEU A 290 2.01 9.53 -33.14
N GLU A 291 3.22 9.75 -32.65
CA GLU A 291 4.44 9.45 -33.41
C GLU A 291 4.74 7.93 -33.32
N GLY A 292 4.84 7.26 -34.45
CA GLY A 292 5.11 5.82 -34.51
C GLY A 292 3.86 4.94 -34.60
N SER A 293 4.03 3.65 -34.38
CA SER A 293 2.93 2.68 -34.43
C SER A 293 2.21 2.57 -33.08
N LYS A 294 0.94 2.15 -33.12
CA LYS A 294 0.16 1.87 -31.90
C LYS A 294 0.80 0.76 -31.06
N GLU A 295 1.35 -0.25 -31.69
CA GLU A 295 2.01 -1.38 -31.04
C GLU A 295 3.26 -0.93 -30.28
N SER A 296 4.06 -0.03 -30.88
CA SER A 296 5.25 0.55 -30.24
C SER A 296 4.87 1.37 -29.01
N PHE A 297 3.84 2.20 -29.12
CA PHE A 297 3.39 3.01 -27.97
C PHE A 297 2.72 2.17 -26.88
N LEU A 298 2.04 1.09 -27.26
CA LEU A 298 1.51 0.13 -26.29
C LEU A 298 2.61 -0.53 -25.47
N GLU A 299 3.74 -0.86 -26.11
CA GLU A 299 4.94 -1.36 -25.43
C GLU A 299 5.58 -0.28 -24.54
N ASP A 300 5.58 0.98 -24.98
CA ASP A 300 6.02 2.10 -24.14
C ASP A 300 5.15 2.24 -22.87
N ILE A 301 3.83 2.10 -22.99
CA ILE A 301 2.92 2.11 -21.83
C ILE A 301 3.25 0.97 -20.86
N ARG A 302 3.52 -0.24 -21.37
CA ARG A 302 3.91 -1.39 -20.55
C ARG A 302 5.17 -1.09 -19.74
N LYS A 303 6.20 -0.58 -20.39
CA LYS A 303 7.48 -0.20 -19.76
C LYS A 303 7.32 0.94 -18.76
N ALA A 304 6.55 1.97 -19.11
CA ALA A 304 6.24 3.07 -18.21
C ALA A 304 5.51 2.60 -16.95
N LEU A 305 4.54 1.67 -17.10
CA LEU A 305 3.82 1.06 -15.98
C LEU A 305 4.78 0.31 -15.07
N TYR A 306 5.70 -0.48 -15.62
CA TYR A 306 6.68 -1.23 -14.84
C TYR A 306 7.64 -0.31 -14.07
N ALA A 307 8.22 0.70 -14.72
CA ALA A 307 9.09 1.68 -14.08
C ALA A 307 8.36 2.42 -12.95
N SER A 308 7.16 2.91 -13.20
CA SER A 308 6.36 3.63 -12.20
C SER A 308 5.95 2.73 -11.02
N LYS A 309 5.66 1.45 -11.29
CA LYS A 309 5.41 0.46 -10.24
C LYS A 309 6.63 0.27 -9.34
N ILE A 310 7.84 0.19 -9.90
CA ILE A 310 9.09 0.14 -9.12
C ILE A 310 9.21 1.36 -8.20
N ILE A 311 8.89 2.58 -8.68
CA ILE A 311 8.89 3.80 -7.86
C ILE A 311 7.89 3.71 -6.71
N SER A 312 6.67 3.21 -6.95
CA SER A 312 5.64 3.05 -5.91
C SER A 312 6.16 2.21 -4.74
N TYR A 313 6.79 1.07 -5.04
CA TYR A 313 7.37 0.20 -4.01
C TYR A 313 8.62 0.82 -3.38
N ALA A 314 9.50 1.45 -4.16
CA ALA A 314 10.68 2.14 -3.63
C ALA A 314 10.28 3.20 -2.59
N GLN A 315 9.28 4.02 -2.90
CA GLN A 315 8.74 5.02 -1.96
C GLN A 315 8.12 4.36 -0.72
N GLY A 316 7.38 3.26 -0.88
CA GLY A 316 6.82 2.52 0.23
C GLY A 316 7.90 1.97 1.18
N PHE A 317 8.96 1.37 0.65
CA PHE A 317 10.08 0.87 1.45
C PHE A 317 10.91 1.98 2.09
N MET A 318 11.06 3.14 1.43
CA MET A 318 11.65 4.33 2.05
C MET A 318 10.85 4.77 3.30
N LEU A 319 9.53 4.79 3.20
CA LEU A 319 8.68 5.15 4.33
C LEU A 319 8.76 4.12 5.46
N LEU A 320 8.80 2.82 5.15
CA LEU A 320 9.00 1.77 6.16
C LEU A 320 10.33 1.95 6.89
N ARG A 321 11.39 2.27 6.16
CA ARG A 321 12.73 2.50 6.73
C ARG A 321 12.76 3.72 7.64
N GLN A 322 12.14 4.82 7.21
CA GLN A 322 12.08 6.03 8.04
C GLN A 322 11.26 5.80 9.31
N ALA A 323 10.12 5.12 9.21
CA ALA A 323 9.33 4.77 10.38
C ALA A 323 10.09 3.83 11.33
N ALA A 324 10.87 2.89 10.80
CA ALA A 324 11.72 2.02 11.62
C ALA A 324 12.76 2.84 12.42
N THR A 325 13.34 3.88 11.81
CA THR A 325 14.25 4.80 12.48
C THR A 325 13.53 5.61 13.56
N GLU A 326 12.38 6.18 13.24
CA GLU A 326 11.58 7.03 14.14
C GLU A 326 11.11 6.28 15.38
N PHE A 327 10.68 5.03 15.22
CA PHE A 327 10.14 4.24 16.33
C PHE A 327 11.13 3.24 16.92
N GLY A 328 12.35 3.16 16.43
CA GLY A 328 13.36 2.19 16.88
C GLY A 328 13.00 0.74 16.56
N TRP A 329 12.29 0.50 15.46
CA TRP A 329 11.93 -0.86 15.03
C TRP A 329 13.05 -1.52 14.25
N THR A 330 13.19 -2.83 14.42
CA THR A 330 14.02 -3.66 13.55
C THR A 330 13.11 -4.39 12.57
N LEU A 331 13.04 -3.94 11.31
CA LEU A 331 12.21 -4.52 10.27
C LEU A 331 13.03 -5.46 9.37
N ASN A 332 12.45 -6.61 9.03
CA ASN A 332 12.98 -7.50 8.00
C ASN A 332 12.32 -7.16 6.66
N TYR A 333 12.92 -6.25 5.87
CA TYR A 333 12.36 -5.77 4.60
C TYR A 333 12.20 -6.89 3.57
N GLY A 334 13.16 -7.81 3.47
CA GLY A 334 13.06 -8.99 2.61
C GLY A 334 11.91 -9.91 3.01
N GLY A 335 11.74 -10.13 4.31
CA GLY A 335 10.60 -10.87 4.87
C GLY A 335 9.26 -10.18 4.63
N ILE A 336 9.21 -8.85 4.70
CA ILE A 336 8.01 -8.06 4.37
C ILE A 336 7.63 -8.25 2.90
N ALA A 337 8.59 -8.15 1.97
CA ALA A 337 8.35 -8.41 0.56
C ALA A 337 7.85 -9.84 0.32
N LEU A 338 8.40 -10.83 1.03
CA LEU A 338 7.95 -12.22 0.96
C LEU A 338 6.50 -12.39 1.41
N MET A 339 6.10 -11.73 2.51
CA MET A 339 4.71 -11.77 3.00
C MET A 339 3.69 -11.23 1.98
N TRP A 340 4.12 -10.34 1.08
CA TRP A 340 3.26 -9.75 0.05
C TRP A 340 3.20 -10.56 -1.26
N ARG A 341 3.98 -11.64 -1.38
CA ARG A 341 4.02 -12.49 -2.60
C ARG A 341 2.76 -13.35 -2.80
N GLY A 342 1.95 -13.53 -1.79
CA GLY A 342 0.71 -14.31 -1.86
C GLY A 342 -0.33 -13.85 -0.84
N GLY A 343 -1.59 -14.17 -1.08
CA GLY A 343 -2.68 -13.85 -0.17
C GLY A 343 -2.91 -12.36 0.06
N CYS A 344 -2.51 -11.50 -0.87
CA CYS A 344 -2.73 -10.07 -0.78
C CYS A 344 -3.02 -9.43 -2.15
N ILE A 345 -3.54 -8.21 -2.13
CA ILE A 345 -3.97 -7.49 -3.34
C ILE A 345 -2.78 -7.07 -4.22
N ILE A 346 -1.62 -6.79 -3.63
CA ILE A 346 -0.43 -6.37 -4.38
C ILE A 346 0.51 -7.53 -4.75
N ARG A 347 0.07 -8.80 -4.63
CA ARG A 347 0.89 -9.94 -5.04
C ARG A 347 1.43 -9.74 -6.45
N SER A 348 2.75 -9.90 -6.62
CA SER A 348 3.46 -9.67 -7.87
C SER A 348 4.76 -10.49 -7.91
N VAL A 349 5.16 -10.90 -9.09
CA VAL A 349 6.40 -11.68 -9.27
C VAL A 349 7.66 -10.90 -8.88
N PHE A 350 7.67 -9.59 -9.06
CA PHE A 350 8.87 -8.81 -8.75
C PHE A 350 9.13 -8.59 -7.24
N LEU A 351 8.18 -8.92 -6.36
CA LEU A 351 8.39 -8.92 -4.91
C LEU A 351 9.53 -9.86 -4.48
N GLY A 352 9.74 -10.94 -5.22
CA GLY A 352 10.92 -11.79 -5.04
C GLY A 352 12.22 -11.05 -5.28
N LYS A 353 12.26 -10.14 -6.25
CA LYS A 353 13.44 -9.30 -6.53
C LYS A 353 13.71 -8.27 -5.43
N ILE A 354 12.64 -7.76 -4.77
CA ILE A 354 12.79 -6.90 -3.59
C ILE A 354 13.41 -7.70 -2.42
N LYS A 355 12.90 -8.91 -2.17
CA LYS A 355 13.49 -9.81 -1.18
C LYS A 355 14.98 -10.02 -1.45
N ASP A 356 15.32 -10.41 -2.69
CA ASP A 356 16.69 -10.67 -3.09
C ASP A 356 17.61 -9.44 -2.91
N ALA A 357 17.10 -8.24 -3.20
CA ALA A 357 17.84 -6.99 -3.03
C ALA A 357 18.20 -6.73 -1.55
N PHE A 358 17.24 -6.89 -0.64
CA PHE A 358 17.49 -6.72 0.80
C PHE A 358 18.30 -7.88 1.41
N GLU A 359 18.28 -9.06 0.84
CA GLU A 359 19.18 -10.15 1.25
C GLU A 359 20.62 -9.87 0.84
N ARG A 360 20.86 -9.29 -0.34
CA ARG A 360 22.18 -8.84 -0.77
C ARG A 360 22.71 -7.66 0.03
N ASN A 361 21.82 -6.72 0.35
CA ASN A 361 22.16 -5.50 1.11
C ASN A 361 21.03 -5.14 2.08
N PRO A 362 21.10 -5.61 3.34
CA PRO A 362 20.10 -5.27 4.38
C PRO A 362 19.99 -3.77 4.67
N GLU A 363 21.04 -3.00 4.40
CA GLU A 363 21.12 -1.54 4.60
C GLU A 363 20.77 -0.74 3.34
N LEU A 364 20.19 -1.38 2.32
CA LEU A 364 19.82 -0.74 1.06
C LEU A 364 18.92 0.47 1.32
N GLN A 365 19.37 1.65 0.93
CA GLN A 365 18.66 2.91 1.20
C GLN A 365 17.43 3.10 0.34
N ASN A 366 17.50 2.64 -0.91
CA ASN A 366 16.43 2.73 -1.89
C ASN A 366 16.57 1.59 -2.89
N LEU A 367 15.44 0.99 -3.31
CA LEU A 367 15.44 -0.07 -4.33
C LEU A 367 16.12 0.37 -5.63
N LEU A 368 16.03 1.65 -5.99
CA LEU A 368 16.67 2.20 -7.20
C LEU A 368 18.20 2.12 -7.19
N LEU A 369 18.81 1.89 -6.04
CA LEU A 369 20.27 1.70 -5.89
C LEU A 369 20.70 0.23 -6.00
N ASP A 370 19.77 -0.70 -6.06
CA ASP A 370 20.05 -2.11 -6.34
C ASP A 370 20.22 -2.31 -7.86
N ASP A 371 21.21 -3.12 -8.25
CA ASP A 371 21.59 -3.31 -9.66
C ASP A 371 20.44 -3.83 -10.54
N PHE A 372 19.59 -4.72 -9.99
CA PHE A 372 18.43 -5.23 -10.72
C PHE A 372 17.43 -4.11 -11.03
N PHE A 373 17.03 -3.34 -10.01
CA PHE A 373 16.04 -2.29 -10.18
C PHE A 373 16.57 -1.10 -10.97
N LYS A 374 17.85 -0.76 -10.78
CA LYS A 374 18.53 0.24 -11.60
C LYS A 374 18.47 -0.13 -13.09
N SER A 375 18.88 -1.36 -13.42
CA SER A 375 18.84 -1.83 -14.81
C SER A 375 17.42 -1.87 -15.38
N ALA A 376 16.44 -2.33 -14.61
CA ALA A 376 15.04 -2.37 -15.03
C ALA A 376 14.47 -0.98 -15.34
N VAL A 377 14.82 0.03 -14.55
CA VAL A 377 14.39 1.41 -14.80
C VAL A 377 15.15 2.01 -15.99
N ASP A 378 16.45 1.75 -16.13
CA ASP A 378 17.25 2.19 -17.29
C ASP A 378 16.66 1.68 -18.61
N ASP A 379 16.26 0.40 -18.66
CA ASP A 379 15.63 -0.22 -19.83
C ASP A 379 14.24 0.34 -20.18
N CYS A 380 13.57 0.96 -19.21
CA CYS A 380 12.22 1.51 -19.36
C CYS A 380 12.22 3.04 -19.57
N GLN A 381 13.29 3.74 -19.24
CA GLN A 381 13.31 5.20 -19.07
C GLN A 381 12.85 5.97 -20.31
N ASP A 382 13.33 5.61 -21.50
CA ASP A 382 12.98 6.30 -22.74
C ASP A 382 11.50 6.12 -23.09
N SER A 383 10.97 4.91 -22.93
CA SER A 383 9.56 4.60 -23.10
C SER A 383 8.70 5.39 -22.11
N TRP A 384 9.12 5.43 -20.86
CA TRP A 384 8.43 6.16 -19.80
C TRP A 384 8.33 7.66 -20.10
N ARG A 385 9.41 8.27 -20.57
CA ARG A 385 9.43 9.69 -20.97
C ARG A 385 8.53 9.96 -22.18
N ARG A 386 8.51 9.08 -23.19
CA ARG A 386 7.58 9.19 -24.31
C ARG A 386 6.12 9.12 -23.86
N VAL A 387 5.77 8.18 -22.97
CA VAL A 387 4.41 8.05 -22.46
C VAL A 387 3.99 9.30 -21.70
N VAL A 388 4.83 9.81 -20.79
CA VAL A 388 4.51 11.00 -20.00
C VAL A 388 4.37 12.23 -20.90
N SER A 389 5.30 12.46 -21.84
CA SER A 389 5.23 13.60 -22.75
C SER A 389 4.00 13.54 -23.67
N THR A 390 3.71 12.37 -24.24
CA THR A 390 2.54 12.18 -25.12
C THR A 390 1.23 12.40 -24.35
N GLY A 391 1.10 11.82 -23.16
CA GLY A 391 -0.11 11.97 -22.36
C GLY A 391 -0.34 13.40 -21.90
N VAL A 392 0.72 14.14 -21.53
CA VAL A 392 0.62 15.58 -21.19
C VAL A 392 0.14 16.37 -22.39
N GLN A 393 0.71 16.15 -23.57
CA GLN A 393 0.29 16.81 -24.83
C GLN A 393 -1.16 16.45 -25.19
N ALA A 394 -1.56 15.21 -24.98
CA ALA A 394 -2.92 14.75 -25.24
C ALA A 394 -3.96 15.18 -24.18
N GLY A 395 -3.51 15.80 -23.09
CA GLY A 395 -4.40 16.21 -21.98
C GLY A 395 -4.94 15.04 -21.18
N ILE A 396 -4.25 13.91 -21.18
CA ILE A 396 -4.62 12.74 -20.36
C ILE A 396 -4.11 12.97 -18.94
N PRO A 397 -4.98 12.95 -17.92
CA PRO A 397 -4.55 13.08 -16.53
C PRO A 397 -3.79 11.82 -16.08
N MET A 398 -2.52 11.99 -15.75
CA MET A 398 -1.61 10.92 -15.36
C MET A 398 -0.81 11.32 -14.11
N PRO A 399 -1.47 11.62 -12.99
CA PRO A 399 -0.76 12.11 -11.81
C PRO A 399 0.31 11.13 -11.32
N CYS A 400 0.07 9.82 -11.35
CA CYS A 400 1.02 8.83 -10.86
C CYS A 400 2.19 8.59 -11.81
N PHE A 401 1.97 8.50 -13.13
CA PHE A 401 3.08 8.38 -14.09
C PHE A 401 3.99 9.61 -14.05
N THR A 402 3.40 10.80 -14.00
CA THR A 402 4.16 12.06 -14.00
C THR A 402 4.93 12.26 -12.71
N THR A 403 4.31 12.04 -11.55
CA THR A 403 5.01 12.22 -10.27
C THR A 403 6.09 11.16 -10.05
N ALA A 404 5.89 9.92 -10.54
CA ALA A 404 6.90 8.89 -10.48
C ALA A 404 8.16 9.27 -11.25
N LEU A 405 8.01 9.79 -12.47
CA LEU A 405 9.14 10.25 -13.29
C LEU A 405 9.81 11.48 -12.66
N SER A 406 9.04 12.42 -12.13
CA SER A 406 9.56 13.59 -11.42
C SER A 406 10.34 13.20 -10.17
N PHE A 407 9.85 12.20 -9.41
CA PHE A 407 10.58 11.66 -8.27
C PHE A 407 11.90 11.04 -8.69
N TYR A 408 11.89 10.19 -9.73
CA TYR A 408 13.11 9.57 -10.27
C TYR A 408 14.14 10.62 -10.71
N ASP A 409 13.70 11.64 -11.45
CA ASP A 409 14.58 12.71 -11.90
C ASP A 409 15.13 13.52 -10.71
N GLY A 410 14.31 13.86 -9.74
CA GLY A 410 14.76 14.55 -8.52
C GLY A 410 15.73 13.71 -7.69
N TYR A 411 15.43 12.42 -7.52
CA TYR A 411 16.24 11.53 -6.69
C TYR A 411 17.67 11.32 -7.23
N ARG A 412 17.85 11.33 -8.55
CA ARG A 412 19.15 11.17 -9.20
C ARG A 412 19.92 12.49 -9.44
N HIS A 413 19.35 13.65 -9.08
CA HIS A 413 20.04 14.93 -9.21
C HIS A 413 20.90 15.22 -7.98
N GLU A 414 22.18 15.51 -8.22
CA GLU A 414 23.13 15.93 -7.17
C GLU A 414 22.72 17.27 -6.55
N VAL A 415 22.28 18.22 -7.39
CA VAL A 415 21.88 19.56 -6.96
C VAL A 415 20.43 19.83 -7.37
N LEU A 416 19.58 20.11 -6.39
CA LEU A 416 18.21 20.53 -6.60
C LEU A 416 18.06 22.05 -6.38
N PRO A 417 17.06 22.71 -7.00
CA PRO A 417 16.81 24.14 -6.82
C PRO A 417 16.26 24.50 -5.44
N ALA A 418 16.36 23.60 -4.47
CA ALA A 418 16.01 23.83 -3.08
C ALA A 418 16.89 24.88 -2.39
N ASN A 419 18.11 25.12 -2.91
CA ASN A 419 18.96 26.24 -2.53
C ASN A 419 18.27 27.59 -2.72
N LEU A 420 17.50 27.78 -3.80
CA LEU A 420 16.73 29.01 -4.03
C LEU A 420 15.58 29.13 -3.01
N ILE A 421 14.91 28.04 -2.68
CA ILE A 421 13.86 28.06 -1.61
C ILE A 421 14.48 28.50 -0.29
N GLN A 422 15.64 27.95 0.06
CA GLN A 422 16.31 28.28 1.31
C GLN A 422 16.80 29.74 1.34
N ALA A 423 17.32 30.24 0.22
CA ALA A 423 17.69 31.64 0.07
C ALA A 423 16.47 32.59 0.19
N GLN A 424 15.33 32.22 -0.42
CA GLN A 424 14.08 32.98 -0.28
C GLN A 424 13.60 33.03 1.18
N ARG A 425 13.64 31.90 1.89
CA ARG A 425 13.28 31.83 3.30
C ARG A 425 14.18 32.73 4.16
N ASP A 426 15.47 32.74 3.87
CA ASP A 426 16.40 33.61 4.58
C ASP A 426 16.20 35.09 4.22
N TYR A 427 15.88 35.41 2.96
CA TYR A 427 15.64 36.76 2.49
C TYR A 427 14.45 37.42 3.20
N PHE A 428 13.29 36.72 3.30
CA PHE A 428 12.08 37.31 3.88
C PHE A 428 11.93 37.09 5.37
N GLY A 429 12.63 36.14 5.97
CA GLY A 429 12.39 35.74 7.36
C GLY A 429 13.63 35.42 8.18
N ALA A 430 14.82 35.65 7.66
CA ALA A 430 16.07 35.32 8.34
C ALA A 430 16.13 33.86 8.87
N HIS A 431 15.59 32.91 8.06
CA HIS A 431 15.48 31.50 8.44
C HIS A 431 16.78 30.71 8.34
N THR A 432 17.89 31.37 8.03
CA THR A 432 19.23 30.83 7.92
C THR A 432 19.39 29.74 6.86
N TYR A 433 20.61 29.50 6.45
CA TYR A 433 20.99 28.43 5.52
C TYR A 433 22.44 28.00 5.79
N GLU A 434 22.80 26.83 5.26
CA GLU A 434 24.17 26.32 5.30
C GLU A 434 24.88 26.59 3.97
N LEU A 435 26.15 26.91 4.02
CA LEU A 435 27.01 26.91 2.83
C LEU A 435 27.60 25.51 2.61
N LEU A 436 27.74 25.11 1.36
CA LEU A 436 28.41 23.85 0.99
C LEU A 436 29.81 23.73 1.57
N SER A 437 30.51 24.86 1.72
CA SER A 437 31.86 24.94 2.30
C SER A 437 31.89 24.86 3.82
N LYS A 438 30.74 24.96 4.50
CA LYS A 438 30.64 25.02 5.98
C LYS A 438 29.40 24.26 6.46
N PRO A 439 29.37 22.92 6.32
CA PRO A 439 28.27 22.10 6.79
C PRO A 439 28.09 22.24 8.32
N GLY A 440 26.83 22.36 8.78
CA GLY A 440 26.45 22.51 10.17
C GLY A 440 26.55 23.96 10.70
N GLU A 441 27.03 24.92 9.89
CA GLU A 441 27.09 26.34 10.26
C GLU A 441 25.92 27.08 9.60
N PHE A 442 24.90 27.46 10.39
CA PHE A 442 23.72 28.18 9.90
C PHE A 442 23.97 29.68 9.93
N ILE A 443 23.85 30.33 8.78
CA ILE A 443 24.10 31.76 8.60
C ILE A 443 22.88 32.49 8.05
N HIS A 444 22.75 33.77 8.39
CA HIS A 444 21.84 34.73 7.79
C HIS A 444 22.61 35.75 6.95
N THR A 445 22.08 36.07 5.77
CA THR A 445 22.65 37.11 4.92
C THR A 445 21.77 38.36 4.95
N ASN A 446 22.36 39.50 5.17
CA ASN A 446 21.67 40.79 5.01
C ASN A 446 21.51 41.14 3.51
N TRP A 447 20.55 40.51 2.85
CA TRP A 447 20.31 40.61 1.41
C TRP A 447 20.04 42.01 0.91
N THR A 448 19.43 42.88 1.74
CA THR A 448 18.98 44.21 1.35
C THR A 448 19.96 45.29 1.77
N GLY A 449 20.93 44.98 2.63
CA GLY A 449 21.79 45.95 3.27
C GLY A 449 21.14 46.79 4.38
N HIS A 450 19.85 46.60 4.66
CA HIS A 450 19.06 47.34 5.63
C HIS A 450 18.56 46.46 6.79
N GLY A 451 18.83 45.15 6.79
CA GLY A 451 18.36 44.20 7.80
C GLY A 451 19.23 44.21 9.08
N GLY A 452 18.66 43.72 10.17
CA GLY A 452 19.36 43.47 11.42
C GLY A 452 20.13 42.14 11.41
N SER A 453 20.95 41.93 12.44
CA SER A 453 21.73 40.70 12.66
C SER A 453 20.96 39.59 13.39
N VAL A 454 19.64 39.69 13.51
CA VAL A 454 18.79 38.76 14.27
C VAL A 454 18.27 37.70 13.35
N SER A 455 18.63 36.41 13.61
CA SER A 455 18.03 35.27 12.97
C SER A 455 16.70 34.88 13.64
N SER A 456 15.70 34.49 12.87
CA SER A 456 14.48 33.89 13.44
C SER A 456 14.81 32.47 13.93
N SER A 457 14.13 32.02 15.00
CA SER A 457 14.21 30.63 15.43
C SER A 457 13.73 29.74 14.28
N SER A 458 14.61 28.89 13.72
CA SER A 458 14.24 27.97 12.67
C SER A 458 13.32 26.90 13.23
N TYR A 459 12.15 26.72 12.61
CA TYR A 459 11.45 25.42 12.66
C TYR A 459 12.21 24.49 11.73
N ASN A 460 12.98 23.55 12.29
CA ASN A 460 13.48 22.43 11.53
C ASN A 460 12.30 21.51 11.25
N ALA A 461 11.99 21.29 9.97
CA ALA A 461 11.03 20.29 9.53
C ALA A 461 11.65 18.89 9.65
#